data_484c408c70159e638936fcfea68ab347
#
_entry.id   484c408c70159e638936fcfea68ab347
#
_cell.length_a   1.000
_cell.length_b   1.000
_cell.length_c   1.000
_cell.angle_alpha   90.00
_cell.angle_beta   90.00
_cell.angle_gamma   90.00
#
_symmetry.space_group_name_H-M   'P 1'
#
loop_
_entity.id
_entity.type
_entity.pdbx_description
1 polymer ?
#
loop_
_entity_poly.entity_id
_entity_poly.type
_entity_poly.pdbx_seq_one_letter_code
_entity_poly.pdbx_strand_id
1 'polypeptide(L)'
;MLIGSIIIVITGVIDDIVSLRAWTKFLIQILAAVIAVLHGVVINVVSNPNVFSNQEAIVLGWVAIPLTVLWIVGITNSVNLIDGLDGLAVGVSPISCVTIRVVALLVSEPNVALIVAALAGACIGFMPYNLNPARIFMGDTGSLLLGYVLATVSVLGLFKFYAIVTFVVPVLALAVPLSDTLFAFCRRILHGQSPFHADRGHFHHKLMDLGLNQKQAVAILYAISATLGLAAVVLTTKGTIRIALLILALLIGFVVCAFIRKSVHKHHLDVELQEAKAAAEAETAAAAENTAPVQEGNDEQTH
;
A
#
# COMPACT_ATOMS: atom_id res chain seq x y z
N MET A 1 -1.73 23.32 2.94
CA MET A 1 -2.40 22.07 2.56
C MET A 1 -3.43 22.29 1.44
N LEU A 2 -4.51 23.08 1.61
CA LEU A 2 -5.60 23.20 0.63
C LEU A 2 -5.17 23.57 -0.80
N ILE A 3 -4.30 24.58 -0.95
CA ILE A 3 -3.81 24.99 -2.28
C ILE A 3 -3.10 23.83 -2.98
N GLY A 4 -2.23 23.11 -2.26
CA GLY A 4 -1.56 21.94 -2.82
C GLY A 4 -2.54 20.80 -3.16
N SER A 5 -3.59 20.57 -2.36
CA SER A 5 -4.63 19.59 -2.69
C SER A 5 -5.36 19.94 -3.99
N ILE A 6 -5.67 21.22 -4.21
CA ILE A 6 -6.31 21.68 -5.46
C ILE A 6 -5.39 21.41 -6.67
N ILE A 7 -4.10 21.73 -6.54
CA ILE A 7 -3.10 21.48 -7.59
C ILE A 7 -3.03 19.98 -7.90
N ILE A 8 -2.96 19.13 -6.87
CA ILE A 8 -2.91 17.68 -7.02
C ILE A 8 -4.18 17.13 -7.70
N VAL A 9 -5.37 17.60 -7.30
CA VAL A 9 -6.64 17.17 -7.93
C VAL A 9 -6.68 17.56 -9.40
N ILE A 10 -6.33 18.82 -9.73
CA ILE A 10 -6.30 19.28 -11.13
C ILE A 10 -5.32 18.43 -11.94
N THR A 11 -4.15 18.12 -11.37
CA THR A 11 -3.14 17.28 -12.04
C THR A 11 -3.67 15.88 -12.26
N GLY A 12 -4.31 15.27 -11.26
CA GLY A 12 -4.91 13.94 -11.37
C GLY A 12 -6.01 13.89 -12.43
N VAL A 13 -6.91 14.88 -12.45
CA VAL A 13 -7.96 14.99 -13.50
C VAL A 13 -7.35 15.08 -14.91
N ILE A 14 -6.32 15.90 -15.08
CA ILE A 14 -5.64 16.00 -16.37
C ILE A 14 -4.96 14.67 -16.73
N ASP A 15 -4.35 14.00 -15.78
CA ASP A 15 -3.70 12.71 -16.01
C ASP A 15 -4.68 11.60 -16.37
N ASP A 16 -5.81 11.52 -15.70
CA ASP A 16 -6.88 10.57 -15.99
C ASP A 16 -7.46 10.75 -17.41
N ILE A 17 -7.40 11.99 -17.98
CA ILE A 17 -7.90 12.30 -19.34
C ILE A 17 -6.81 12.14 -20.40
N VAL A 18 -5.57 12.62 -20.15
CA VAL A 18 -4.54 12.81 -21.19
C VAL A 18 -3.30 11.94 -20.97
N SER A 19 -3.18 11.22 -19.86
CA SER A 19 -2.03 10.38 -19.49
C SER A 19 -0.71 11.16 -19.51
N LEU A 20 -0.45 11.92 -18.46
CA LEU A 20 0.75 12.75 -18.31
C LEU A 20 2.02 11.91 -18.19
N ARG A 21 3.14 12.45 -18.64
CA ARG A 21 4.45 11.84 -18.41
C ARG A 21 4.76 11.81 -16.90
N ALA A 22 5.37 10.72 -16.42
CA ALA A 22 5.71 10.55 -14.99
C ALA A 22 6.52 11.74 -14.41
N TRP A 23 7.46 12.29 -15.18
CA TRP A 23 8.24 13.47 -14.78
C TRP A 23 7.37 14.73 -14.57
N THR A 24 6.36 14.94 -15.40
CA THR A 24 5.44 16.09 -15.26
C THR A 24 4.65 15.97 -13.97
N LYS A 25 4.09 14.79 -13.69
CA LYS A 25 3.40 14.49 -12.42
C LYS A 25 4.31 14.72 -11.22
N PHE A 26 5.54 14.22 -11.29
CA PHE A 26 6.52 14.35 -10.22
C PHE A 26 6.88 15.81 -9.92
N LEU A 27 7.11 16.64 -10.94
CA LEU A 27 7.41 18.06 -10.77
C LEU A 27 6.24 18.83 -10.15
N ILE A 28 5.00 18.54 -10.56
CA ILE A 28 3.82 19.21 -9.99
C ILE A 28 3.60 18.77 -8.52
N GLN A 29 3.87 17.51 -8.18
CA GLN A 29 3.83 17.05 -6.80
C GLN A 29 4.89 17.74 -5.94
N ILE A 30 6.11 17.97 -6.46
CA ILE A 30 7.15 18.76 -5.78
C ILE A 30 6.64 20.19 -5.54
N LEU A 31 6.04 20.82 -6.56
CA LEU A 31 5.47 22.16 -6.42
C LEU A 31 4.39 22.21 -5.32
N ALA A 32 3.47 21.25 -5.30
CA ALA A 32 2.44 21.16 -4.28
C ALA A 32 3.03 20.94 -2.87
N ALA A 33 4.09 20.11 -2.75
CA ALA A 33 4.80 19.88 -1.51
C ALA A 33 5.54 21.15 -1.04
N VAL A 34 6.22 21.86 -1.91
CA VAL A 34 6.88 23.15 -1.60
C VAL A 34 5.87 24.17 -1.11
N ILE A 35 4.72 24.28 -1.76
CA ILE A 35 3.63 25.16 -1.30
C ILE A 35 3.17 24.78 0.10
N ALA A 36 3.04 23.47 0.42
CA ALA A 36 2.70 23.04 1.77
C ALA A 36 3.77 23.46 2.79
N VAL A 37 5.05 23.27 2.47
CA VAL A 37 6.20 23.67 3.30
C VAL A 37 6.20 25.17 3.56
N LEU A 38 5.99 26.00 2.55
CA LEU A 38 5.92 27.46 2.69
C LEU A 38 4.75 27.91 3.60
N HIS A 39 3.72 27.08 3.75
CA HIS A 39 2.59 27.32 4.66
C HIS A 39 2.75 26.60 6.02
N GLY A 40 3.96 26.20 6.39
CA GLY A 40 4.28 25.67 7.71
C GLY A 40 4.10 24.15 7.90
N VAL A 41 3.89 23.39 6.83
CA VAL A 41 3.91 21.92 6.88
C VAL A 41 5.36 21.47 6.79
N VAL A 42 6.07 21.41 7.92
CA VAL A 42 7.51 21.12 7.96
C VAL A 42 7.85 20.12 9.07
N ILE A 43 8.68 19.14 8.75
CA ILE A 43 9.29 18.21 9.70
C ILE A 43 10.52 18.89 10.31
N ASN A 44 10.32 19.66 11.39
CA ASN A 44 11.40 20.43 11.99
C ASN A 44 12.29 19.60 12.92
N VAL A 45 11.73 18.54 13.49
CA VAL A 45 12.36 17.75 14.53
C VAL A 45 12.11 16.28 14.28
N VAL A 46 13.11 15.45 14.46
CA VAL A 46 12.99 14.00 14.49
C VAL A 46 13.56 13.45 15.79
N SER A 47 13.05 12.31 16.24
CA SER A 47 13.58 11.62 17.40
C SER A 47 15.02 11.20 17.18
N ASN A 48 15.87 11.36 18.20
CA ASN A 48 17.24 10.89 18.14
C ASN A 48 17.26 9.34 18.27
N PRO A 49 17.74 8.61 17.24
CA PRO A 49 17.82 7.15 17.31
C PRO A 49 18.88 6.65 18.31
N ASN A 50 19.80 7.53 18.74
CA ASN A 50 20.82 7.17 19.70
C ASN A 50 20.24 7.21 21.12
N VAL A 51 19.84 6.03 21.63
CA VAL A 51 19.24 5.86 22.96
C VAL A 51 20.21 6.25 24.10
N PHE A 52 21.52 6.32 23.84
CA PHE A 52 22.56 6.72 24.80
C PHE A 52 22.87 8.20 24.78
N SER A 53 22.21 8.97 23.92
CA SER A 53 22.36 10.41 23.85
C SER A 53 21.46 11.10 24.86
N ASN A 54 21.98 12.16 25.53
CA ASN A 54 21.18 13.03 26.38
C ASN A 54 20.22 13.95 25.60
N GLN A 55 20.31 13.94 24.26
CA GLN A 55 19.40 14.68 23.39
C GLN A 55 18.31 13.75 22.88
N GLU A 56 17.07 13.97 23.30
CA GLU A 56 15.92 13.18 22.86
C GLU A 56 15.50 13.47 21.42
N ALA A 57 15.87 14.64 20.88
CA ALA A 57 15.44 15.12 19.58
C ALA A 57 16.56 15.80 18.80
N ILE A 58 16.55 15.62 17.49
CA ILE A 58 17.44 16.27 16.52
C ILE A 58 16.67 17.35 15.77
N VAL A 59 17.11 18.59 15.85
CA VAL A 59 16.56 19.68 15.04
C VAL A 59 17.20 19.65 13.68
N LEU A 60 16.37 19.51 12.63
CA LEU A 60 16.83 19.27 11.26
C LEU A 60 17.37 20.52 10.56
N GLY A 61 17.03 21.73 11.05
CA GLY A 61 17.45 22.97 10.43
C GLY A 61 17.06 23.06 8.95
N TRP A 62 18.02 23.38 8.08
CA TRP A 62 17.79 23.51 6.64
C TRP A 62 17.41 22.18 5.95
N VAL A 63 17.78 21.02 6.53
CA VAL A 63 17.43 19.68 6.02
C VAL A 63 15.93 19.39 6.15
N ALA A 64 15.23 20.11 7.04
CA ALA A 64 13.80 19.97 7.25
C ALA A 64 12.98 20.14 5.97
N ILE A 65 13.35 21.12 5.13
CA ILE A 65 12.62 21.42 3.87
C ILE A 65 12.72 20.27 2.86
N PRO A 66 13.91 19.86 2.41
CA PRO A 66 14.02 18.77 1.44
C PRO A 66 13.48 17.45 1.99
N LEU A 67 13.65 17.17 3.28
CA LEU A 67 13.09 15.96 3.89
C LEU A 67 11.55 15.97 3.87
N THR A 68 10.94 17.11 4.16
CA THR A 68 9.47 17.25 4.13
C THR A 68 8.93 17.11 2.71
N VAL A 69 9.58 17.72 1.72
CA VAL A 69 9.21 17.57 0.31
C VAL A 69 9.32 16.11 -0.12
N LEU A 70 10.43 15.45 0.22
CA LEU A 70 10.63 14.02 -0.08
C LEU A 70 9.54 13.15 0.58
N TRP A 71 9.18 13.42 1.84
CA TRP A 71 8.12 12.73 2.54
C TRP A 71 6.77 12.90 1.83
N ILE A 72 6.37 14.14 1.53
CA ILE A 72 5.07 14.43 0.90
C ILE A 72 4.99 13.77 -0.48
N VAL A 73 6.00 13.95 -1.33
CA VAL A 73 6.04 13.37 -2.67
C VAL A 73 6.13 11.84 -2.60
N GLY A 74 6.94 11.32 -1.70
CA GLY A 74 7.11 9.87 -1.49
C GLY A 74 5.80 9.19 -1.12
N ILE A 75 5.08 9.70 -0.10
CA ILE A 75 3.79 9.14 0.32
C ILE A 75 2.71 9.33 -0.75
N THR A 76 2.69 10.48 -1.42
CA THR A 76 1.74 10.75 -2.52
C THR A 76 1.86 9.69 -3.62
N ASN A 77 3.09 9.42 -4.07
CA ASN A 77 3.34 8.36 -5.06
C ASN A 77 3.09 6.96 -4.49
N SER A 78 3.42 6.72 -3.22
CA SER A 78 3.21 5.41 -2.59
C SER A 78 1.73 5.02 -2.56
N VAL A 79 0.85 5.97 -2.22
CA VAL A 79 -0.60 5.72 -2.22
C VAL A 79 -1.14 5.56 -3.64
N ASN A 80 -0.62 6.31 -4.60
CA ASN A 80 -0.99 6.15 -6.01
C ASN A 80 -0.57 4.77 -6.56
N LEU A 81 0.65 4.30 -6.22
CA LEU A 81 1.15 3.01 -6.68
C LEU A 81 0.41 1.80 -6.11
N ILE A 82 -0.13 1.89 -4.88
CA ILE A 82 -0.94 0.79 -4.33
C ILE A 82 -2.36 0.74 -4.91
N ASP A 83 -2.81 1.76 -5.64
CA ASP A 83 -4.12 1.77 -6.31
C ASP A 83 -4.16 0.87 -7.57
N GLY A 84 -3.39 -0.21 -7.57
CA GLY A 84 -3.33 -1.21 -8.65
C GLY A 84 -4.37 -2.33 -8.54
N LEU A 85 -5.10 -2.44 -7.44
CA LEU A 85 -6.17 -3.42 -7.23
C LEU A 85 -7.44 -2.74 -6.70
N ASP A 86 -8.60 -3.21 -7.19
CA ASP A 86 -9.91 -2.75 -6.73
C ASP A 86 -10.00 -2.78 -5.21
N GLY A 87 -10.31 -1.65 -4.62
CA GLY A 87 -10.49 -1.51 -3.18
C GLY A 87 -9.22 -1.30 -2.37
N LEU A 88 -8.02 -1.53 -2.92
CA LEU A 88 -6.80 -1.55 -2.12
C LEU A 88 -6.47 -0.18 -1.52
N ALA A 89 -6.31 0.84 -2.33
CA ALA A 89 -5.99 2.18 -1.85
C ALA A 89 -7.13 2.77 -1.00
N VAL A 90 -8.38 2.60 -1.44
CA VAL A 90 -9.56 3.12 -0.72
C VAL A 90 -9.77 2.45 0.64
N GLY A 91 -9.26 1.26 0.86
CA GLY A 91 -9.40 0.57 2.16
C GLY A 91 -8.19 0.74 3.07
N VAL A 92 -6.96 0.76 2.53
CA VAL A 92 -5.75 1.05 3.33
C VAL A 92 -5.77 2.49 3.84
N SER A 93 -6.21 3.46 3.03
CA SER A 93 -6.24 4.87 3.41
C SER A 93 -7.13 5.18 4.63
N PRO A 94 -8.37 4.70 4.77
CA PRO A 94 -9.14 4.91 6.00
C PRO A 94 -8.56 4.21 7.21
N ILE A 95 -7.89 3.06 7.07
CA ILE A 95 -7.16 2.42 8.17
C ILE A 95 -6.04 3.35 8.65
N SER A 96 -5.25 3.91 7.75
CA SER A 96 -4.23 4.93 8.06
C SER A 96 -4.85 6.19 8.69
N CYS A 97 -5.98 6.67 8.16
CA CYS A 97 -6.72 7.81 8.74
C CYS A 97 -7.16 7.55 10.18
N VAL A 98 -7.72 6.37 10.45
CA VAL A 98 -8.15 5.98 11.82
C VAL A 98 -6.93 5.94 12.75
N THR A 99 -5.83 5.35 12.32
CA THR A 99 -4.58 5.32 13.07
C THR A 99 -4.08 6.72 13.40
N ILE A 100 -3.96 7.59 12.39
CA ILE A 100 -3.51 8.98 12.55
C ILE A 100 -4.48 9.75 13.45
N ARG A 101 -5.80 9.53 13.31
CA ARG A 101 -6.81 10.17 14.16
C ARG A 101 -6.63 9.82 15.63
N VAL A 102 -6.50 8.52 15.93
CA VAL A 102 -6.32 8.07 17.32
C VAL A 102 -5.04 8.67 17.91
N VAL A 103 -3.93 8.62 17.18
CA VAL A 103 -2.68 9.21 17.63
C VAL A 103 -2.81 10.73 17.78
N ALA A 104 -3.40 11.44 16.82
CA ALA A 104 -3.61 12.90 16.89
C ALA A 104 -4.44 13.30 18.12
N LEU A 105 -5.47 12.54 18.48
CA LEU A 105 -6.25 12.78 19.71
C LEU A 105 -5.43 12.54 20.98
N LEU A 106 -4.59 11.49 21.00
CA LEU A 106 -3.71 11.18 22.13
C LEU A 106 -2.65 12.28 22.36
N VAL A 107 -2.27 12.97 21.30
CA VAL A 107 -1.25 14.04 21.33
C VAL A 107 -1.85 15.45 21.28
N SER A 108 -3.18 15.57 21.47
CA SER A 108 -3.91 16.83 21.53
C SER A 108 -3.86 17.69 20.27
N GLU A 109 -3.92 17.03 19.08
CA GLU A 109 -4.01 17.69 17.78
C GLU A 109 -5.42 17.48 17.14
N PRO A 110 -6.48 18.13 17.67
CA PRO A 110 -7.86 17.89 17.26
C PRO A 110 -8.16 18.29 15.81
N ASN A 111 -7.45 19.30 15.28
CA ASN A 111 -7.61 19.76 13.90
C ASN A 111 -7.17 18.67 12.90
N VAL A 112 -6.06 17.98 13.18
CA VAL A 112 -5.60 16.85 12.39
C VAL A 112 -6.60 15.71 12.47
N ALA A 113 -7.10 15.40 13.68
CA ALA A 113 -8.09 14.36 13.90
C ALA A 113 -9.40 14.61 13.12
N LEU A 114 -9.81 15.88 12.96
CA LEU A 114 -10.99 16.26 12.18
C LEU A 114 -10.77 16.05 10.67
N ILE A 115 -9.62 16.49 10.14
CA ILE A 115 -9.29 16.36 8.71
C ILE A 115 -9.23 14.88 8.30
N VAL A 116 -8.54 14.04 9.08
CA VAL A 116 -8.44 12.60 8.74
C VAL A 116 -9.76 11.87 8.95
N ALA A 117 -10.63 12.34 9.84
CA ALA A 117 -11.98 11.80 9.98
C ALA A 117 -12.83 12.07 8.74
N ALA A 118 -12.76 13.28 8.19
CA ALA A 118 -13.44 13.63 6.95
C ALA A 118 -12.91 12.80 5.76
N LEU A 119 -11.58 12.62 5.68
CA LEU A 119 -10.95 11.81 4.64
C LEU A 119 -11.35 10.34 4.76
N ALA A 120 -11.37 9.78 5.99
CA ALA A 120 -11.83 8.41 6.24
C ALA A 120 -13.31 8.24 5.82
N GLY A 121 -14.17 9.20 6.17
CA GLY A 121 -15.57 9.20 5.77
C GLY A 121 -15.76 9.20 4.25
N ALA A 122 -14.98 10.02 3.53
CA ALA A 122 -14.99 10.04 2.07
C ALA A 122 -14.56 8.69 1.47
N CYS A 123 -13.48 8.08 1.99
CA CYS A 123 -13.04 6.75 1.56
C CYS A 123 -14.09 5.67 1.82
N ILE A 124 -14.69 5.66 3.02
CA ILE A 124 -15.73 4.68 3.39
C ILE A 124 -16.97 4.85 2.50
N GLY A 125 -17.36 6.09 2.18
CA GLY A 125 -18.48 6.37 1.28
C GLY A 125 -18.22 5.96 -0.17
N PHE A 126 -16.97 6.01 -0.64
CA PHE A 126 -16.56 5.59 -1.97
C PHE A 126 -16.33 4.07 -2.07
N MET A 127 -15.95 3.43 -0.97
CA MET A 127 -15.59 2.00 -0.90
C MET A 127 -16.62 1.05 -1.58
N PRO A 128 -17.96 1.18 -1.39
CA PRO A 128 -18.92 0.30 -2.03
C PRO A 128 -18.88 0.29 -3.58
N TYR A 129 -18.36 1.37 -4.17
CA TYR A 129 -18.24 1.51 -5.61
C TYR A 129 -16.90 1.04 -6.16
N ASN A 130 -15.87 1.00 -5.31
CA ASN A 130 -14.49 0.65 -5.69
C ASN A 130 -14.06 -0.76 -5.25
N LEU A 131 -14.82 -1.45 -4.35
CA LEU A 131 -14.52 -2.85 -3.99
C LEU A 131 -14.73 -3.78 -5.17
N ASN A 132 -13.91 -4.85 -5.23
CA ASN A 132 -13.90 -5.82 -6.34
C ASN A 132 -15.23 -6.62 -6.48
N PRO A 133 -15.86 -6.65 -7.66
CA PRO A 133 -15.49 -5.92 -8.88
C PRO A 133 -15.84 -4.43 -8.81
N ALA A 134 -14.87 -3.57 -9.09
CA ALA A 134 -15.06 -2.13 -9.02
C ALA A 134 -16.05 -1.64 -10.09
N ARG A 135 -16.98 -0.76 -9.68
CA ARG A 135 -17.89 -0.04 -10.57
C ARG A 135 -17.35 1.32 -10.96
N ILE A 136 -16.57 1.93 -10.07
CA ILE A 136 -15.92 3.23 -10.26
C ILE A 136 -14.47 3.09 -9.79
N PHE A 137 -13.51 3.48 -10.63
CA PHE A 137 -12.10 3.54 -10.28
C PHE A 137 -11.77 4.88 -9.62
N MET A 138 -10.79 4.87 -8.72
CA MET A 138 -10.34 6.07 -8.02
C MET A 138 -9.55 6.99 -8.94
N GLY A 139 -8.77 6.42 -9.85
CA GLY A 139 -7.88 7.11 -10.76
C GLY A 139 -6.75 7.87 -10.06
N ASP A 140 -5.93 8.54 -10.84
CA ASP A 140 -4.85 9.39 -10.33
C ASP A 140 -5.39 10.60 -9.55
N THR A 141 -6.58 11.08 -9.91
CA THR A 141 -7.28 12.15 -9.17
C THR A 141 -7.47 11.83 -7.71
N GLY A 142 -8.00 10.64 -7.41
CA GLY A 142 -8.29 10.24 -6.03
C GLY A 142 -7.06 9.75 -5.29
N SER A 143 -6.27 8.89 -5.89
CA SER A 143 -5.11 8.26 -5.24
C SER A 143 -4.00 9.26 -4.90
N LEU A 144 -3.70 10.23 -5.80
CA LEU A 144 -2.75 11.31 -5.52
C LEU A 144 -3.27 12.24 -4.42
N LEU A 145 -4.57 12.60 -4.43
CA LEU A 145 -5.17 13.42 -3.38
C LEU A 145 -5.10 12.73 -2.03
N LEU A 146 -5.46 11.45 -1.93
CA LEU A 146 -5.36 10.66 -0.70
C LEU A 146 -3.93 10.65 -0.16
N GLY A 147 -2.96 10.35 -1.01
CA GLY A 147 -1.55 10.34 -0.64
C GLY A 147 -1.05 11.69 -0.16
N TYR A 148 -1.36 12.76 -0.87
CA TYR A 148 -0.96 14.11 -0.49
C TYR A 148 -1.56 14.57 0.84
N VAL A 149 -2.85 14.32 1.07
CA VAL A 149 -3.51 14.69 2.33
C VAL A 149 -2.94 13.85 3.47
N LEU A 150 -2.81 12.52 3.33
CA LEU A 150 -2.22 11.65 4.35
C LEU A 150 -0.79 12.08 4.71
N ALA A 151 0.03 12.42 3.70
CA ALA A 151 1.39 12.89 3.92
C ALA A 151 1.42 14.21 4.68
N THR A 152 0.63 15.19 4.26
CA THR A 152 0.62 16.52 4.89
C THR A 152 0.06 16.49 6.31
N VAL A 153 -1.01 15.72 6.57
CA VAL A 153 -1.58 15.60 7.92
C VAL A 153 -0.67 14.81 8.86
N SER A 154 0.08 13.81 8.35
CA SER A 154 1.07 13.11 9.16
C SER A 154 2.18 14.06 9.63
N VAL A 155 2.64 14.99 8.78
CA VAL A 155 3.61 16.03 9.17
C VAL A 155 3.03 16.97 10.22
N LEU A 156 1.79 17.44 10.02
CA LEU A 156 1.15 18.38 10.95
C LEU A 156 0.86 17.79 12.32
N GLY A 157 0.48 16.51 12.38
CA GLY A 157 -0.01 15.88 13.60
C GLY A 157 0.99 14.99 14.32
N LEU A 158 1.89 14.31 13.60
CA LEU A 158 2.69 13.24 14.18
C LEU A 158 4.17 13.61 14.37
N PHE A 159 4.72 14.47 13.55
CA PHE A 159 6.14 14.88 13.63
C PHE A 159 6.43 16.00 14.63
N LYS A 160 5.45 16.50 15.39
CA LYS A 160 5.62 17.60 16.33
C LYS A 160 6.11 17.21 17.73
N PHE A 161 6.17 15.90 18.03
CA PHE A 161 6.44 15.42 19.38
C PHE A 161 7.89 14.97 19.56
N TYR A 162 8.51 15.38 20.70
CA TYR A 162 9.91 15.10 21.06
C TYR A 162 10.16 13.66 21.60
N ALA A 163 9.46 12.66 21.12
CA ALA A 163 9.65 11.28 21.58
C ALA A 163 10.27 10.42 20.48
N ILE A 164 11.01 9.35 20.84
CA ILE A 164 11.57 8.33 19.92
C ILE A 164 10.52 7.82 18.92
N VAL A 165 9.26 7.92 19.28
CA VAL A 165 8.09 7.50 18.53
C VAL A 165 7.73 8.42 17.34
N THR A 166 8.26 9.67 17.30
CA THR A 166 7.80 10.70 16.35
C THR A 166 7.98 10.34 14.88
N PHE A 167 9.05 9.65 14.52
CA PHE A 167 9.27 9.19 13.14
C PHE A 167 8.64 7.81 12.88
N VAL A 168 8.67 6.92 13.86
CA VAL A 168 8.20 5.53 13.72
C VAL A 168 6.68 5.48 13.53
N VAL A 169 5.92 6.32 14.24
CA VAL A 169 4.45 6.32 14.18
C VAL A 169 3.89 6.70 12.80
N PRO A 170 4.34 7.80 12.14
CA PRO A 170 3.93 8.09 10.77
C PRO A 170 4.32 6.99 9.77
N VAL A 171 5.53 6.43 9.92
CA VAL A 171 6.00 5.33 9.09
C VAL A 171 5.12 4.09 9.25
N LEU A 172 4.76 3.72 10.48
CA LEU A 172 3.88 2.57 10.74
C LEU A 172 2.45 2.83 10.25
N ALA A 173 1.91 4.04 10.44
CA ALA A 173 0.57 4.40 9.98
C ALA A 173 0.43 4.33 8.45
N LEU A 174 1.53 4.55 7.72
CA LEU A 174 1.60 4.56 6.26
C LEU A 174 2.49 3.41 5.72
N ALA A 175 2.72 2.39 6.54
CA ALA A 175 3.75 1.37 6.25
C ALA A 175 3.45 0.55 5.00
N VAL A 176 2.19 0.19 4.75
CA VAL A 176 1.83 -0.61 3.56
C VAL A 176 2.16 0.11 2.27
N PRO A 177 1.66 1.34 1.99
CA PRO A 177 2.03 2.06 0.79
C PRO A 177 3.54 2.34 0.71
N LEU A 178 4.14 2.76 1.83
CA LEU A 178 5.54 3.14 1.88
C LEU A 178 6.47 1.96 1.61
N SER A 179 6.23 0.81 2.24
CA SER A 179 7.06 -0.39 2.07
C SER A 179 6.96 -0.94 0.65
N ASP A 180 5.78 -0.99 0.05
CA ASP A 180 5.59 -1.46 -1.31
C ASP A 180 6.40 -0.63 -2.31
N THR A 181 6.34 0.69 -2.19
CA THR A 181 7.13 1.61 -3.03
C THR A 181 8.63 1.50 -2.78
N LEU A 182 9.06 1.41 -1.51
CA LEU A 182 10.48 1.28 -1.16
C LEU A 182 11.06 -0.03 -1.70
N PHE A 183 10.35 -1.15 -1.56
CA PHE A 183 10.79 -2.43 -2.12
C PHE A 183 10.90 -2.40 -3.63
N ALA A 184 9.91 -1.81 -4.33
CA ALA A 184 9.96 -1.65 -5.78
C ALA A 184 11.14 -0.77 -6.22
N PHE A 185 11.38 0.34 -5.53
CA PHE A 185 12.48 1.26 -5.78
C PHE A 185 13.85 0.61 -5.55
N CYS A 186 14.08 -0.02 -4.39
CA CYS A 186 15.33 -0.70 -4.07
C CYS A 186 15.63 -1.83 -5.06
N ARG A 187 14.63 -2.63 -5.43
CA ARG A 187 14.79 -3.70 -6.40
C ARG A 187 15.23 -3.18 -7.76
N ARG A 188 14.60 -2.11 -8.27
CA ARG A 188 14.98 -1.50 -9.56
C ARG A 188 16.43 -1.02 -9.55
N ILE A 189 16.86 -0.32 -8.49
CA ILE A 189 18.24 0.14 -8.36
C ILE A 189 19.22 -1.04 -8.33
N LEU A 190 18.92 -2.08 -7.54
CA LEU A 190 19.78 -3.27 -7.42
C LEU A 190 19.93 -4.03 -8.75
N HIS A 191 18.93 -3.94 -9.64
CA HIS A 191 18.98 -4.54 -10.98
C HIS A 191 19.42 -3.55 -12.07
N GLY A 192 19.92 -2.37 -11.72
CA GLY A 192 20.40 -1.35 -12.67
C GLY A 192 19.30 -0.75 -13.55
N GLN A 193 18.05 -0.86 -13.15
CA GLN A 193 16.88 -0.33 -13.87
C GLN A 193 16.53 1.08 -13.41
N SER A 194 15.91 1.86 -14.30
CA SER A 194 15.39 3.18 -13.94
C SER A 194 14.32 3.08 -12.84
N PRO A 195 14.38 3.92 -11.79
CA PRO A 195 13.37 3.96 -10.72
C PRO A 195 11.94 4.22 -11.22
N PHE A 196 11.80 4.82 -12.40
CA PHE A 196 10.52 5.18 -13.03
C PHE A 196 9.98 4.13 -14.01
N HIS A 197 10.67 2.99 -14.14
CA HIS A 197 10.20 1.90 -15.01
C HIS A 197 8.99 1.19 -14.38
N ALA A 198 7.98 0.86 -15.21
CA ALA A 198 6.84 0.07 -14.75
C ALA A 198 7.29 -1.32 -14.28
N ASP A 199 6.79 -1.79 -13.14
CA ASP A 199 7.23 -3.04 -12.54
C ASP A 199 6.05 -3.81 -11.94
N ARG A 200 6.04 -5.13 -12.12
CA ARG A 200 5.04 -6.05 -11.54
C ARG A 200 5.43 -6.57 -10.15
N GLY A 201 6.47 -6.06 -9.52
CA GLY A 201 6.96 -6.62 -8.27
C GLY A 201 6.34 -6.06 -7.00
N HIS A 202 5.18 -5.41 -7.05
CA HIS A 202 4.44 -4.92 -5.90
C HIS A 202 3.92 -6.06 -5.03
N PHE A 203 3.71 -5.81 -3.72
CA PHE A 203 3.26 -6.83 -2.76
C PHE A 203 1.97 -7.54 -3.18
N HIS A 204 1.02 -6.80 -3.73
CA HIS A 204 -0.24 -7.37 -4.19
C HIS A 204 -0.03 -8.39 -5.33
N HIS A 205 0.87 -8.13 -6.28
CA HIS A 205 1.21 -9.10 -7.32
C HIS A 205 1.83 -10.37 -6.73
N LYS A 206 2.78 -10.22 -5.79
CA LYS A 206 3.39 -11.37 -5.11
C LYS A 206 2.37 -12.22 -4.35
N LEU A 207 1.38 -11.61 -3.72
CA LEU A 207 0.30 -12.35 -3.06
C LEU A 207 -0.56 -13.10 -4.07
N MET A 208 -0.82 -12.52 -5.23
CA MET A 208 -1.55 -13.20 -6.31
C MET A 208 -0.74 -14.33 -6.94
N ASP A 209 0.57 -14.16 -7.08
CA ASP A 209 1.49 -15.21 -7.57
C ASP A 209 1.57 -16.41 -6.61
N LEU A 210 1.28 -16.20 -5.30
CA LEU A 210 1.10 -17.26 -4.30
C LEU A 210 -0.28 -17.98 -4.40
N GLY A 211 -1.09 -17.66 -5.41
CA GLY A 211 -2.40 -18.25 -5.65
C GLY A 211 -3.58 -17.63 -4.90
N LEU A 212 -3.37 -16.45 -4.30
CA LEU A 212 -4.46 -15.73 -3.65
C LEU A 212 -5.27 -14.96 -4.70
N ASN A 213 -6.59 -14.96 -4.54
CA ASN A 213 -7.43 -14.12 -5.39
C ASN A 213 -7.33 -12.64 -4.92
N GLN A 214 -7.77 -11.71 -5.79
CA GLN A 214 -7.68 -10.27 -5.54
C GLN A 214 -8.31 -9.87 -4.19
N LYS A 215 -9.49 -10.40 -3.84
CA LYS A 215 -10.16 -10.09 -2.57
C LYS A 215 -9.34 -10.54 -1.35
N GLN A 216 -8.71 -11.71 -1.45
CA GLN A 216 -7.86 -12.25 -0.39
C GLN A 216 -6.57 -11.43 -0.23
N ALA A 217 -5.92 -11.05 -1.34
CA ALA A 217 -4.73 -10.22 -1.33
C ALA A 217 -5.03 -8.85 -0.68
N VAL A 218 -6.13 -8.20 -1.07
CA VAL A 218 -6.57 -6.92 -0.50
C VAL A 218 -6.90 -7.06 0.99
N ALA A 219 -7.64 -8.10 1.41
CA ALA A 219 -7.97 -8.34 2.81
C ALA A 219 -6.72 -8.55 3.69
N ILE A 220 -5.70 -9.25 3.18
CA ILE A 220 -4.41 -9.43 3.86
C ILE A 220 -3.70 -8.08 4.04
N LEU A 221 -3.66 -7.25 3.00
CA LEU A 221 -3.02 -5.94 3.07
C LEU A 221 -3.76 -4.99 4.02
N TYR A 222 -5.10 -5.05 4.10
CA TYR A 222 -5.88 -4.34 5.13
C TYR A 222 -5.49 -4.79 6.54
N ALA A 223 -5.41 -6.09 6.76
CA ALA A 223 -5.08 -6.65 8.07
C ALA A 223 -3.64 -6.31 8.49
N ILE A 224 -2.68 -6.32 7.55
CA ILE A 224 -1.30 -5.86 7.79
C ILE A 224 -1.31 -4.37 8.15
N SER A 225 -2.02 -3.54 7.37
CA SER A 225 -2.13 -2.10 7.63
C SER A 225 -2.76 -1.82 9.00
N ALA A 226 -3.83 -2.54 9.37
CA ALA A 226 -4.48 -2.41 10.67
C ALA A 226 -3.55 -2.84 11.82
N THR A 227 -2.79 -3.92 11.66
CA THR A 227 -1.82 -4.40 12.66
C THR A 227 -0.71 -3.37 12.88
N LEU A 228 -0.14 -2.82 11.80
CA LEU A 228 0.91 -1.80 11.87
C LEU A 228 0.37 -0.46 12.42
N GLY A 229 -0.85 -0.08 12.04
CA GLY A 229 -1.54 1.07 12.62
C GLY A 229 -1.80 0.90 14.12
N LEU A 230 -2.22 -0.29 14.54
CA LEU A 230 -2.40 -0.60 15.96
C LEU A 230 -1.06 -0.56 16.72
N ALA A 231 0.03 -1.06 16.12
CA ALA A 231 1.37 -0.94 16.68
C ALA A 231 1.78 0.54 16.88
N ALA A 232 1.46 1.42 15.92
CA ALA A 232 1.68 2.85 16.05
C ALA A 232 0.92 3.46 17.25
N VAL A 233 -0.34 3.06 17.45
CA VAL A 233 -1.15 3.48 18.61
C VAL A 233 -0.58 2.93 19.91
N VAL A 234 -0.14 1.67 19.93
CA VAL A 234 0.51 1.03 21.10
C VAL A 234 1.77 1.80 21.53
N LEU A 235 2.57 2.25 20.57
CA LEU A 235 3.78 3.04 20.86
C LEU A 235 3.46 4.40 21.48
N THR A 236 2.30 4.98 21.16
CA THR A 236 1.86 6.29 21.66
C THR A 236 1.12 6.20 22.99
N THR A 237 0.58 5.04 23.35
CA THR A 237 -0.20 4.84 24.60
C THR A 237 0.68 4.44 25.77
N LYS A 238 0.18 4.68 26.99
CA LYS A 238 0.83 4.28 28.27
C LYS A 238 -0.15 3.45 29.12
N GLY A 239 0.39 2.74 30.10
CA GLY A 239 -0.41 2.01 31.09
C GLY A 239 -1.08 0.74 30.56
N THR A 240 -2.16 0.32 31.23
CA THR A 240 -2.86 -0.95 30.97
C THR A 240 -3.44 -1.06 29.55
N ILE A 241 -3.88 0.07 28.98
CA ILE A 241 -4.42 0.14 27.61
C ILE A 241 -3.36 -0.32 26.60
N ARG A 242 -2.08 0.05 26.81
CA ARG A 242 -0.97 -0.38 25.95
C ARG A 242 -0.86 -1.91 25.86
N ILE A 243 -1.02 -2.61 27.01
CA ILE A 243 -0.93 -4.07 27.06
C ILE A 243 -2.10 -4.71 26.30
N ALA A 244 -3.32 -4.20 26.50
CA ALA A 244 -4.50 -4.71 25.81
C ALA A 244 -4.39 -4.53 24.28
N LEU A 245 -3.92 -3.37 23.82
CA LEU A 245 -3.71 -3.09 22.39
C LEU A 245 -2.57 -3.95 21.80
N LEU A 246 -1.51 -4.22 22.57
CA LEU A 246 -0.43 -5.11 22.15
C LEU A 246 -0.95 -6.53 21.95
N ILE A 247 -1.74 -7.05 22.90
CA ILE A 247 -2.35 -8.39 22.79
C ILE A 247 -3.25 -8.43 21.55
N LEU A 248 -4.05 -7.40 21.31
CA LEU A 248 -4.94 -7.32 20.14
C LEU A 248 -4.11 -7.31 18.83
N ALA A 249 -3.01 -6.55 18.76
CA ALA A 249 -2.13 -6.51 17.59
C ALA A 249 -1.51 -7.89 17.30
N LEU A 250 -1.03 -8.58 18.34
CA LEU A 250 -0.46 -9.93 18.21
C LEU A 250 -1.52 -10.95 17.76
N LEU A 251 -2.74 -10.85 18.28
CA LEU A 251 -3.85 -11.72 17.90
C LEU A 251 -4.25 -11.54 16.44
N ILE A 252 -4.38 -10.29 15.97
CA ILE A 252 -4.66 -9.99 14.55
C ILE A 252 -3.52 -10.52 13.67
N GLY A 253 -2.27 -10.26 14.03
CA GLY A 253 -1.10 -10.75 13.30
C GLY A 253 -1.09 -12.28 13.21
N PHE A 254 -1.40 -12.98 14.30
CA PHE A 254 -1.51 -14.45 14.33
C PHE A 254 -2.62 -14.96 13.40
N VAL A 255 -3.82 -14.36 13.46
CA VAL A 255 -4.94 -14.74 12.57
C VAL A 255 -4.59 -14.53 11.10
N VAL A 256 -3.92 -13.41 10.76
CA VAL A 256 -3.47 -13.11 9.39
C VAL A 256 -2.46 -14.16 8.92
N CYS A 257 -1.44 -14.46 9.74
CA CYS A 257 -0.45 -15.50 9.41
C CYS A 257 -1.10 -16.87 9.21
N ALA A 258 -2.03 -17.25 10.08
CA ALA A 258 -2.76 -18.52 9.98
C ALA A 258 -3.61 -18.58 8.69
N PHE A 259 -4.28 -17.46 8.35
CA PHE A 259 -5.07 -17.37 7.13
C PHE A 259 -4.21 -17.48 5.86
N ILE A 260 -3.09 -16.74 5.79
CA ILE A 260 -2.15 -16.81 4.66
C ILE A 260 -1.65 -18.26 4.50
N ARG A 261 -1.18 -18.87 5.59
CA ARG A 261 -0.67 -20.25 5.59
C ARG A 261 -1.70 -21.24 5.06
N LYS A 262 -2.96 -21.13 5.52
CA LYS A 262 -4.06 -21.99 5.07
C LYS A 262 -4.38 -21.78 3.58
N SER A 263 -4.41 -20.53 3.12
CA SER A 263 -4.72 -20.21 1.72
C SER A 263 -3.64 -20.69 0.76
N VAL A 264 -2.36 -20.49 1.11
CA VAL A 264 -1.22 -20.96 0.31
C VAL A 264 -1.20 -22.50 0.25
N HIS A 265 -1.41 -23.17 1.38
CA HIS A 265 -1.46 -24.64 1.41
C HIS A 265 -2.59 -25.22 0.55
N LYS A 266 -3.78 -24.60 0.61
CA LYS A 266 -4.90 -25.00 -0.24
C LYS A 266 -4.56 -24.82 -1.73
N HIS A 267 -3.94 -23.72 -2.12
CA HIS A 267 -3.56 -23.46 -3.50
C HIS A 267 -2.57 -24.54 -4.02
N HIS A 268 -1.54 -24.89 -3.23
CA HIS A 268 -0.62 -25.96 -3.62
C HIS A 268 -1.33 -27.29 -3.85
N LEU A 269 -2.27 -27.67 -2.97
CA LEU A 269 -3.06 -28.88 -3.15
C LEU A 269 -3.92 -28.84 -4.42
N ASP A 270 -4.54 -27.68 -4.71
CA ASP A 270 -5.37 -27.52 -5.90
C ASP A 270 -4.52 -27.62 -7.19
N VAL A 271 -3.30 -27.08 -7.20
CA VAL A 271 -2.34 -27.20 -8.32
C VAL A 271 -1.90 -28.63 -8.53
N GLU A 272 -1.46 -29.33 -7.47
CA GLU A 272 -1.06 -30.74 -7.54
C GLU A 272 -2.20 -31.64 -8.06
N LEU A 273 -3.44 -31.33 -7.66
CA LEU A 273 -4.63 -32.08 -8.09
C LEU A 273 -4.96 -31.83 -9.57
N GLN A 274 -4.72 -30.60 -10.05
CA GLN A 274 -4.88 -30.27 -11.47
C GLN A 274 -3.80 -30.95 -12.34
N GLU A 275 -2.55 -30.92 -11.89
CA GLU A 275 -1.44 -31.59 -12.59
C GLU A 275 -1.65 -33.11 -12.65
N ALA A 276 -2.11 -33.74 -11.56
CA ALA A 276 -2.43 -35.14 -11.53
C ALA A 276 -3.60 -35.52 -12.49
N LYS A 277 -4.64 -34.68 -12.57
CA LYS A 277 -5.74 -34.88 -13.52
C LYS A 277 -5.28 -34.72 -14.95
N ALA A 278 -4.49 -33.69 -15.26
CA ALA A 278 -3.96 -33.50 -16.62
C ALA A 278 -3.04 -34.63 -17.04
N ALA A 279 -2.23 -35.19 -16.14
CA ALA A 279 -1.40 -36.36 -16.39
C ALA A 279 -2.26 -37.62 -16.70
N ALA A 280 -3.32 -37.87 -15.92
CA ALA A 280 -4.23 -38.98 -16.13
C ALA A 280 -5.03 -38.87 -17.45
N GLU A 281 -5.45 -37.66 -17.82
CA GLU A 281 -6.10 -37.41 -19.12
C GLU A 281 -5.15 -37.62 -20.30
N ALA A 282 -3.89 -37.19 -20.17
CA ALA A 282 -2.86 -37.43 -21.19
C ALA A 282 -2.55 -38.91 -21.34
N GLU A 283 -2.49 -39.69 -20.27
CA GLU A 283 -2.27 -41.13 -20.28
C GLU A 283 -3.45 -41.88 -20.96
N THR A 284 -4.70 -41.48 -20.64
CA THR A 284 -5.89 -42.05 -21.28
C THR A 284 -6.00 -41.71 -22.77
N ALA A 285 -5.60 -40.51 -23.19
CA ALA A 285 -5.55 -40.09 -24.58
C ALA A 285 -4.48 -40.88 -25.36
N ALA A 286 -3.28 -41.06 -24.80
CA ALA A 286 -2.21 -41.87 -25.41
C ALA A 286 -2.59 -43.38 -25.53
N ALA A 287 -3.30 -43.92 -24.55
CA ALA A 287 -3.82 -45.30 -24.63
C ALA A 287 -4.90 -45.48 -25.71
N ALA A 288 -5.76 -44.47 -25.89
CA ALA A 288 -6.78 -44.48 -26.95
C ALA A 288 -6.17 -44.39 -28.36
N GLU A 289 -5.11 -43.62 -28.55
CA GLU A 289 -4.39 -43.48 -29.81
C GLU A 289 -3.67 -44.79 -30.21
N ASN A 290 -3.11 -45.51 -29.23
CA ASN A 290 -2.47 -46.82 -29.45
C ASN A 290 -3.45 -47.97 -29.73
N THR A 291 -4.73 -47.79 -29.44
CA THR A 291 -5.79 -48.80 -29.71
C THR A 291 -6.58 -48.53 -30.97
N ALA A 292 -6.30 -47.45 -31.69
CA ALA A 292 -6.93 -47.17 -32.98
C ALA A 292 -6.48 -48.23 -34.03
N PRO A 293 -7.41 -48.93 -34.74
CA PRO A 293 -7.04 -49.95 -35.73
C PRO A 293 -6.28 -49.28 -36.87
N VAL A 294 -5.13 -49.88 -37.23
CA VAL A 294 -4.37 -49.54 -38.44
C VAL A 294 -5.33 -49.80 -39.63
N GLN A 295 -5.74 -48.73 -40.32
CA GLN A 295 -6.41 -48.82 -41.56
C GLN A 295 -5.42 -49.45 -42.56
N GLU A 296 -5.56 -50.78 -42.84
CA GLU A 296 -4.91 -51.45 -43.97
C GLU A 296 -5.32 -50.72 -45.26
N GLY A 297 -4.36 -50.01 -45.84
CA GLY A 297 -4.49 -49.43 -47.17
C GLY A 297 -4.74 -50.58 -48.20
N ASN A 298 -5.97 -50.67 -48.65
CA ASN A 298 -6.31 -51.52 -49.80
C ASN A 298 -5.81 -50.83 -51.09
N ASP A 299 -4.58 -51.13 -51.48
CA ASP A 299 -4.10 -50.88 -52.83
C ASP A 299 -4.76 -51.89 -53.78
N GLU A 300 -5.95 -51.55 -54.23
CA GLU A 300 -6.50 -52.21 -55.45
C GLU A 300 -5.87 -51.59 -56.69
N GLN A 301 -4.83 -52.26 -57.17
CA GLN A 301 -4.40 -52.21 -58.58
C GLN A 301 -5.50 -52.81 -59.45
N THR A 302 -6.07 -51.98 -60.31
CA THR A 302 -6.75 -52.51 -61.52
C THR A 302 -6.29 -51.70 -62.72
N HIS A 303 -5.67 -52.47 -63.63
CA HIS A 303 -5.49 -52.41 -65.06
C HIS A 303 -5.91 -51.16 -65.87
#